data_a529fbac7c8bc699f3bd2d5d5f928e93
#
_entry.id   a529fbac7c8bc699f3bd2d5d5f928e93
#
_cell.length_a   1.000
_cell.length_b   1.000
_cell.length_c   1.000
_cell.angle_alpha   90.00
_cell.angle_beta   90.00
_cell.angle_gamma   90.00
#
_symmetry.space_group_name_H-M   'P 1'
#
loop_
_entity.id
_entity.type
_entity.pdbx_description
1 polymer ?
#
loop_
_entity_poly.entity_id
_entity_poly.type
_entity_poly.pdbx_seq_one_letter_code
_entity_poly.pdbx_strand_id
1 'polypeptide(L)'
;MTNCSSDNRNKAFSILLKNGNVVDAESGTVTKADVGITDGVITFVGAVDRATADVVIDCAGKMVVPGFVDSHMHIESSMVLPATFGKAVLPWGTTTVIADPHELVNVGGADALRLFLDETDKAQISVFTVVPSCVPATSFETNGAGH
;
A
#
# COMPACT_ATOMS: atom_id res chain seq x y z
N MET A 1 -24.80 -12.33 7.39
CA MET A 1 -24.26 -13.56 7.98
C MET A 1 -24.39 -14.68 6.96
N THR A 2 -23.40 -14.82 6.10
CA THR A 2 -23.34 -15.93 5.13
C THR A 2 -22.46 -17.03 5.74
N ASN A 3 -23.10 -18.12 6.09
CA ASN A 3 -22.46 -19.35 6.56
C ASN A 3 -21.53 -19.88 5.45
N CYS A 4 -20.25 -19.66 5.55
CA CYS A 4 -19.24 -20.30 4.70
C CYS A 4 -18.75 -21.59 5.39
N SER A 5 -19.62 -22.60 5.43
CA SER A 5 -19.23 -23.99 5.71
C SER A 5 -18.95 -24.69 4.39
N SER A 6 -17.82 -24.43 3.76
CA SER A 6 -17.32 -25.19 2.63
C SER A 6 -16.05 -25.93 3.03
N ASP A 7 -16.08 -27.20 2.69
CA ASP A 7 -15.07 -28.24 2.85
C ASP A 7 -13.60 -27.72 2.82
N ASN A 8 -12.94 -27.69 3.97
CA ASN A 8 -11.58 -27.18 4.17
C ASN A 8 -10.48 -28.13 3.65
N ARG A 9 -10.87 -29.17 2.89
CA ARG A 9 -10.01 -30.22 2.40
C ARG A 9 -9.53 -29.92 0.97
N ASN A 10 -8.27 -29.54 0.80
CA ASN A 10 -7.58 -29.23 -0.46
C ASN A 10 -7.79 -27.80 -1.04
N LYS A 11 -7.52 -26.78 -0.26
CA LYS A 11 -7.36 -25.43 -0.83
C LYS A 11 -5.94 -25.26 -1.40
N ALA A 12 -5.86 -24.70 -2.62
CA ALA A 12 -4.61 -24.31 -3.25
C ALA A 12 -4.50 -22.77 -3.20
N PHE A 13 -3.36 -22.25 -2.75
CA PHE A 13 -3.07 -20.82 -2.66
C PHE A 13 -1.78 -20.50 -3.40
N SER A 14 -1.66 -19.28 -3.90
CA SER A 14 -0.38 -18.75 -4.35
C SER A 14 0.53 -18.48 -3.15
N ILE A 15 -0.04 -17.91 -2.08
CA ILE A 15 0.67 -17.65 -0.81
C ILE A 15 -0.21 -18.06 0.35
N LEU A 16 0.39 -18.72 1.35
CA LEU A 16 -0.25 -19.05 2.61
C LEU A 16 0.56 -18.50 3.78
N LEU A 17 -0.03 -17.55 4.51
CA LEU A 17 0.52 -17.05 5.78
C LEU A 17 -0.04 -17.93 6.90
N LYS A 18 0.82 -18.60 7.66
CA LYS A 18 0.41 -19.53 8.72
C LYS A 18 0.63 -18.97 10.11
N ASN A 19 -0.24 -19.35 11.03
CA ASN A 19 -0.08 -19.12 12.49
C ASN A 19 -0.03 -17.65 12.91
N GLY A 20 -0.49 -16.71 12.06
CA GLY A 20 -0.43 -15.28 12.35
C GLY A 20 -1.47 -14.82 13.37
N ASN A 21 -1.19 -13.69 14.04
CA ASN A 21 -2.19 -12.91 14.75
C ASN A 21 -2.80 -11.91 13.77
N VAL A 22 -3.91 -12.27 13.15
CA VAL A 22 -4.55 -11.47 12.09
C VAL A 22 -5.39 -10.37 12.72
N VAL A 23 -5.14 -9.15 12.29
CA VAL A 23 -5.89 -7.96 12.73
C VAL A 23 -7.00 -7.68 11.72
N ASP A 24 -8.22 -7.62 12.23
CA ASP A 24 -9.34 -7.02 11.51
C ASP A 24 -9.38 -5.53 11.84
N ALA A 25 -9.05 -4.70 10.86
CA ALA A 25 -8.98 -3.24 11.05
C ALA A 25 -10.35 -2.59 11.24
N GLU A 26 -11.44 -3.23 10.78
CA GLU A 26 -12.81 -2.71 10.93
C GLU A 26 -13.32 -2.91 12.36
N SER A 27 -13.15 -4.11 12.89
CA SER A 27 -13.64 -4.44 14.25
C SER A 27 -12.60 -4.17 15.34
N GLY A 28 -11.32 -3.97 14.97
CA GLY A 28 -10.20 -3.85 15.90
C GLY A 28 -9.86 -5.16 16.62
N THR A 29 -10.38 -6.29 16.16
CA THR A 29 -10.12 -7.59 16.78
C THR A 29 -8.85 -8.24 16.25
N VAL A 30 -8.21 -9.05 17.09
CA VAL A 30 -7.04 -9.85 16.73
C VAL A 30 -7.38 -11.33 16.91
N THR A 31 -7.23 -12.10 15.85
CA THR A 31 -7.55 -13.54 15.86
C THR A 31 -6.35 -14.34 15.36
N LYS A 32 -6.02 -15.45 16.02
CA LYS A 32 -5.02 -16.38 15.51
C LYS A 32 -5.59 -17.13 14.31
N ALA A 33 -5.03 -16.91 13.13
CA ALA A 33 -5.54 -17.48 11.89
C ALA A 33 -4.43 -17.63 10.83
N ASP A 34 -4.74 -18.41 9.81
CA ASP A 34 -4.00 -18.48 8.56
C ASP A 34 -4.67 -17.60 7.52
N VAL A 35 -3.88 -17.02 6.60
CA VAL A 35 -4.38 -16.20 5.49
C VAL A 35 -3.95 -16.82 4.17
N GLY A 36 -4.92 -17.19 3.35
CA GLY A 36 -4.70 -17.75 2.02
C GLY A 36 -4.92 -16.68 0.94
N ILE A 37 -3.94 -16.54 0.06
CA ILE A 37 -3.94 -15.58 -1.05
C ILE A 37 -3.87 -16.35 -2.36
N THR A 38 -4.75 -16.01 -3.29
CA THR A 38 -4.76 -16.55 -4.66
C THR A 38 -4.87 -15.40 -5.64
N ASP A 39 -3.97 -15.35 -6.61
CA ASP A 39 -3.93 -14.31 -7.65
C ASP A 39 -3.95 -12.88 -7.08
N GLY A 40 -3.21 -12.65 -5.99
CA GLY A 40 -3.10 -11.34 -5.35
C GLY A 40 -4.30 -10.95 -4.47
N VAL A 41 -5.29 -11.83 -4.31
CA VAL A 41 -6.50 -11.58 -3.52
C VAL A 41 -6.50 -12.48 -2.28
N ILE A 42 -6.87 -11.93 -1.12
CA ILE A 42 -7.13 -12.72 0.09
C ILE A 42 -8.43 -13.51 -0.15
N THR A 43 -8.30 -14.82 -0.27
CA THR A 43 -9.44 -15.73 -0.54
C THR A 43 -9.86 -16.54 0.68
N PHE A 44 -9.04 -16.52 1.74
CA PHE A 44 -9.32 -17.27 2.96
C PHE A 44 -8.68 -16.61 4.19
N VAL A 45 -9.42 -16.54 5.28
CA VAL A 45 -8.93 -16.24 6.63
C VAL A 45 -9.56 -17.24 7.60
N GLY A 46 -8.75 -17.98 8.36
CA GLY A 46 -9.23 -18.99 9.32
C GLY A 46 -8.17 -20.05 9.57
N ALA A 47 -8.56 -21.16 10.21
CA ALA A 47 -7.64 -22.28 10.42
C ALA A 47 -7.61 -23.19 9.18
N VAL A 48 -6.42 -23.53 8.71
CA VAL A 48 -6.21 -24.44 7.58
C VAL A 48 -5.56 -25.73 8.07
N ASP A 49 -6.31 -26.82 8.02
CA ASP A 49 -5.76 -28.13 8.41
C ASP A 49 -4.87 -28.73 7.31
N ARG A 50 -5.31 -28.62 6.05
CA ARG A 50 -4.57 -29.10 4.88
C ARG A 50 -4.75 -28.15 3.72
N ALA A 51 -3.62 -27.60 3.23
CA ALA A 51 -3.59 -26.77 2.02
C ALA A 51 -2.27 -26.97 1.31
N THR A 52 -2.27 -26.72 -0.01
CA THR A 52 -1.08 -26.55 -0.81
C THR A 52 -0.93 -25.07 -1.11
N ALA A 53 0.30 -24.58 -1.14
CA ALA A 53 0.60 -23.22 -1.56
C ALA A 53 1.97 -23.21 -2.25
N ASP A 54 2.14 -22.29 -3.22
CA ASP A 54 3.40 -22.12 -3.90
C ASP A 54 4.44 -21.54 -2.92
N VAL A 55 3.98 -20.63 -2.04
CA VAL A 55 4.80 -20.03 -0.97
C VAL A 55 4.08 -20.15 0.36
N VAL A 56 4.76 -20.68 1.37
CA VAL A 56 4.28 -20.73 2.77
C VAL A 56 5.16 -19.86 3.63
N ILE A 57 4.56 -18.94 4.37
CA ILE A 57 5.25 -18.05 5.31
C ILE A 57 4.73 -18.33 6.72
N ASP A 58 5.62 -18.75 7.63
CA ASP A 58 5.26 -18.90 9.04
C ASP A 58 5.27 -17.53 9.74
N CYS A 59 4.09 -17.13 10.19
CA CYS A 59 3.84 -15.90 10.93
C CYS A 59 3.65 -16.12 12.43
N ALA A 60 4.12 -17.25 12.97
CA ALA A 60 4.00 -17.52 14.40
C ALA A 60 4.62 -16.40 15.24
N GLY A 61 3.83 -15.85 16.18
CA GLY A 61 4.23 -14.72 17.02
C GLY A 61 4.22 -13.35 16.33
N LYS A 62 3.88 -13.29 15.05
CA LYS A 62 3.80 -12.02 14.29
C LYS A 62 2.37 -11.55 14.16
N MET A 63 2.21 -10.23 13.98
CA MET A 63 0.96 -9.62 13.58
C MET A 63 0.85 -9.67 12.05
N VAL A 64 -0.31 -10.06 11.55
CA VAL A 64 -0.68 -9.94 10.13
C VAL A 64 -1.70 -8.82 10.05
N VAL A 65 -1.31 -7.74 9.43
CA VAL A 65 -2.10 -6.50 9.37
C VAL A 65 -2.26 -6.06 7.92
N PRO A 66 -3.27 -5.25 7.59
CA PRO A 66 -3.30 -4.54 6.31
C PRO A 66 -2.04 -3.69 6.13
N GLY A 67 -1.62 -3.49 4.87
CA GLY A 67 -0.52 -2.57 4.59
C GLY A 67 -0.84 -1.16 5.08
N PHE A 68 0.18 -0.47 5.57
CA PHE A 68 0.00 0.88 6.09
C PHE A 68 -0.29 1.88 4.98
N VAL A 69 -1.14 2.83 5.29
CA VAL A 69 -1.50 3.95 4.41
C VAL A 69 -0.93 5.23 5.02
N ASP A 70 -0.03 5.88 4.30
CA ASP A 70 0.39 7.24 4.63
C ASP A 70 -0.59 8.20 3.95
N SER A 71 -1.38 8.90 4.76
CA SER A 71 -2.48 9.72 4.27
C SER A 71 -2.06 11.12 3.78
N HIS A 72 -0.80 11.50 3.95
CA HIS A 72 -0.27 12.77 3.44
C HIS A 72 1.26 12.73 3.35
N MET A 73 1.78 12.81 2.14
CA MET A 73 3.22 12.71 1.88
C MET A 73 3.64 13.64 0.76
N HIS A 74 4.83 14.26 0.92
CA HIS A 74 5.54 15.00 -0.13
C HIS A 74 6.74 14.16 -0.56
N ILE A 75 6.56 13.31 -1.58
CA ILE A 75 7.60 12.38 -2.04
C ILE A 75 8.83 13.14 -2.52
N GLU A 76 8.62 14.25 -3.21
CA GLU A 76 9.69 15.14 -3.72
C GLU A 76 10.59 15.69 -2.63
N SER A 77 10.06 15.95 -1.42
CA SER A 77 10.86 16.37 -0.25
C SER A 77 11.88 15.32 0.17
N SER A 78 11.66 14.06 -0.17
CA SER A 78 12.63 12.97 0.08
C SER A 78 13.76 12.91 -0.95
N MET A 79 13.77 13.80 -1.96
CA MET A 79 14.78 13.90 -3.02
C MET A 79 14.87 12.65 -3.92
N VAL A 80 13.79 11.86 -3.99
CA VAL A 80 13.68 10.69 -4.87
C VAL A 80 12.35 10.70 -5.63
N LEU A 81 12.31 9.94 -6.72
CA LEU A 81 11.09 9.73 -7.49
C LEU A 81 10.19 8.66 -6.85
N PRO A 82 8.88 8.62 -7.16
CA PRO A 82 7.91 7.68 -6.60
C PRO A 82 8.34 6.22 -6.64
N ALA A 83 8.93 5.77 -7.75
CA ALA A 83 9.41 4.39 -7.89
C ALA A 83 10.53 4.04 -6.88
N THR A 84 11.43 4.98 -6.60
CA THR A 84 12.50 4.78 -5.61
C THR A 84 11.96 4.91 -4.19
N PHE A 85 11.08 5.87 -3.95
CA PHE A 85 10.41 6.04 -2.67
C PHE A 85 9.66 4.76 -2.27
N GLY A 86 8.88 4.18 -3.19
CA GLY A 86 8.15 2.95 -2.93
C GLY A 86 9.04 1.79 -2.49
N LYS A 87 10.22 1.63 -3.12
CA LYS A 87 11.21 0.61 -2.72
C LYS A 87 11.76 0.85 -1.31
N ALA A 88 11.87 2.11 -0.90
CA ALA A 88 12.41 2.46 0.42
C ALA A 88 11.40 2.20 1.54
N VAL A 89 10.10 2.45 1.31
CA VAL A 89 9.07 2.39 2.37
C VAL A 89 8.37 1.03 2.45
N LEU A 90 8.28 0.30 1.34
CA LEU A 90 7.60 -1.01 1.28
C LEU A 90 8.13 -2.03 2.31
N PRO A 91 9.45 -2.17 2.54
CA PRO A 91 9.97 -3.09 3.56
C PRO A 91 9.54 -2.74 5.00
N TRP A 92 9.07 -1.53 5.22
CA TRP A 92 8.58 -1.04 6.52
C TRP A 92 7.05 -1.16 6.67
N GLY A 93 6.39 -1.70 5.64
CA GLY A 93 4.96 -1.99 5.66
C GLY A 93 4.06 -0.92 5.05
N THR A 94 4.59 0.19 4.56
CA THR A 94 3.79 1.19 3.83
C THR A 94 3.53 0.69 2.42
N THR A 95 2.26 0.44 2.10
CA THR A 95 1.81 -0.08 0.80
C THR A 95 1.05 0.94 -0.01
N THR A 96 0.64 2.03 0.61
CA THR A 96 -0.15 3.09 -0.02
C THR A 96 0.25 4.44 0.53
N VAL A 97 0.35 5.44 -0.35
CA VAL A 97 0.56 6.84 0.03
C VAL A 97 -0.41 7.76 -0.71
N ILE A 98 -0.80 8.85 -0.05
CA ILE A 98 -1.51 9.97 -0.68
C ILE A 98 -0.50 11.11 -0.81
N ALA A 99 0.00 11.32 -2.03
CA ALA A 99 1.06 12.27 -2.31
C ALA A 99 0.49 13.62 -2.74
N ASP A 100 1.06 14.70 -2.20
CA ASP A 100 0.82 16.08 -2.64
C ASP A 100 2.13 16.64 -3.24
N PRO A 101 2.29 16.59 -4.57
CA PRO A 101 3.53 16.98 -5.25
C PRO A 101 3.64 18.50 -5.48
N HIS A 102 3.16 19.33 -4.55
CA HIS A 102 3.10 20.78 -4.76
C HIS A 102 4.46 21.45 -4.88
N GLU A 103 5.49 20.94 -4.19
CA GLU A 103 6.85 21.48 -4.30
C GLU A 103 7.41 21.28 -5.71
N LEU A 104 7.20 20.08 -6.27
CA LEU A 104 7.62 19.78 -7.63
C LEU A 104 6.85 20.59 -8.66
N VAL A 105 5.54 20.71 -8.47
CA VAL A 105 4.67 21.48 -9.39
C VAL A 105 4.92 22.97 -9.31
N ASN A 106 5.27 23.51 -8.14
CA ASN A 106 5.69 24.89 -7.98
C ASN A 106 6.93 25.23 -8.83
N VAL A 107 7.84 24.30 -9.00
CA VAL A 107 9.08 24.52 -9.77
C VAL A 107 8.90 24.23 -11.25
N GLY A 108 8.22 23.15 -11.59
CA GLY A 108 8.17 22.65 -12.97
C GLY A 108 6.78 22.67 -13.61
N GLY A 109 5.77 23.22 -12.93
CA GLY A 109 4.41 23.35 -13.47
C GLY A 109 3.76 22.02 -13.83
N ALA A 110 2.88 22.07 -14.83
CA ALA A 110 2.10 20.90 -15.27
C ALA A 110 2.98 19.76 -15.86
N ASP A 111 4.13 20.08 -16.42
CA ASP A 111 5.01 19.07 -16.99
C ASP A 111 5.70 18.25 -15.89
N ALA A 112 6.06 18.89 -14.77
CA ALA A 112 6.56 18.20 -13.59
C ALA A 112 5.49 17.29 -12.95
N LEU A 113 4.23 17.73 -12.93
CA LEU A 113 3.13 16.88 -12.47
C LEU A 113 2.96 15.64 -13.37
N ARG A 114 3.02 15.79 -14.69
CA ARG A 114 2.97 14.67 -15.63
C ARG A 114 4.11 13.68 -15.39
N LEU A 115 5.33 14.17 -15.26
CA LEU A 115 6.48 13.36 -14.92
C LEU A 115 6.27 12.60 -13.60
N PHE A 116 5.75 13.27 -12.58
CA PHE A 116 5.47 12.64 -11.29
C PHE A 116 4.44 11.51 -11.44
N LEU A 117 3.35 11.74 -12.17
CA LEU A 117 2.32 10.74 -12.42
C LEU A 117 2.88 9.53 -13.20
N ASP A 118 3.67 9.75 -14.24
CA ASP A 118 4.32 8.67 -15.00
C ASP A 118 5.27 7.83 -14.11
N GLU A 119 5.86 8.42 -13.08
CA GLU A 119 6.71 7.72 -12.12
C GLU A 119 5.91 6.97 -11.05
N THR A 120 4.68 7.41 -10.74
CA THR A 120 3.82 6.66 -9.79
C THR A 120 3.43 5.28 -10.33
N ASP A 121 3.23 5.15 -11.64
CA ASP A 121 2.91 3.88 -12.30
C ASP A 121 4.03 2.84 -12.21
N LYS A 122 5.26 3.28 -11.94
CA LYS A 122 6.44 2.41 -11.76
C LYS A 122 6.69 2.04 -10.30
N ALA A 123 5.95 2.62 -9.37
CA ALA A 123 6.09 2.35 -7.94
C ALA A 123 5.55 0.97 -7.58
N GLN A 124 6.19 0.29 -6.62
CA GLN A 124 5.74 -1.00 -6.07
C GLN A 124 4.67 -0.86 -4.98
N ILE A 125 4.25 0.38 -4.71
CA ILE A 125 3.18 0.74 -3.79
C ILE A 125 2.10 1.50 -4.55
N SER A 126 0.92 1.59 -3.98
CA SER A 126 -0.14 2.45 -4.53
C SER A 126 0.15 3.91 -4.19
N VAL A 127 0.25 4.76 -5.20
CA VAL A 127 0.43 6.20 -5.02
C VAL A 127 -0.80 6.92 -5.55
N PHE A 128 -1.58 7.51 -4.65
CA PHE A 128 -2.68 8.40 -4.99
C PHE A 128 -2.15 9.83 -4.93
N THR A 129 -2.42 10.60 -5.98
CA THR A 129 -1.92 11.97 -6.08
C THR A 129 -3.07 12.95 -5.95
N VAL A 130 -2.95 13.89 -5.02
CA VAL A 130 -3.89 15.01 -4.95
C VAL A 130 -3.50 16.08 -5.97
N VAL A 131 -4.48 16.84 -6.44
CA VAL A 131 -4.20 18.03 -7.25
C VAL A 131 -3.75 19.14 -6.33
N PRO A 132 -2.49 19.62 -6.44
CA PRO A 132 -1.99 20.66 -5.57
C PRO A 132 -2.82 21.94 -5.67
N SER A 133 -3.39 22.38 -4.57
CA SER A 133 -4.20 23.61 -4.51
C SER A 133 -3.36 24.86 -4.16
N CYS A 134 -2.13 24.66 -3.69
CA CYS A 134 -1.21 25.72 -3.25
C CYS A 134 -0.08 26.00 -4.24
N VAL A 135 -0.22 25.61 -5.48
CA VAL A 135 0.64 25.99 -6.61
C VAL A 135 0.19 27.34 -7.10
N PRO A 136 1.09 28.33 -7.28
CA PRO A 136 0.90 29.66 -6.70
C PRO A 136 -0.49 30.18 -6.97
N ALA A 137 -1.22 30.44 -5.91
CA ALA A 137 -2.57 30.95 -5.98
C ALA A 137 -2.63 32.32 -6.69
N THR A 138 -1.51 33.03 -6.69
CA THR A 138 -1.37 34.34 -7.35
C THR A 138 0.07 34.54 -7.86
N SER A 139 0.22 35.43 -8.86
CA SER A 139 1.54 35.85 -9.37
C SER A 139 2.38 36.66 -8.34
N PHE A 140 1.83 36.94 -7.17
CA PHE A 140 2.52 37.66 -6.08
C PHE A 140 3.11 36.71 -5.02
N GLU A 141 2.88 35.43 -5.12
CA GLU A 141 3.49 34.48 -4.20
C GLU A 141 4.98 34.32 -4.47
N THR A 142 5.76 34.31 -3.38
CA THR A 142 7.23 34.22 -3.42
C THR A 142 7.76 32.93 -2.79
N ASN A 143 6.93 31.89 -2.76
CA ASN A 143 7.26 30.60 -2.13
C ASN A 143 8.14 29.68 -3.00
N GLY A 144 8.90 30.22 -3.92
CA GLY A 144 9.77 29.46 -4.81
C GLY A 144 9.07 28.88 -6.03
N ALA A 145 7.81 29.24 -6.27
CA ALA A 145 7.09 28.83 -7.46
C ALA A 145 7.78 29.38 -8.72
N GLY A 146 8.09 28.49 -9.63
CA GLY A 146 8.47 28.86 -10.99
C GLY A 146 7.30 29.57 -11.68
N HIS A 147 7.58 30.59 -12.44
CA HIS A 147 6.62 31.28 -13.30
C HIS A 147 6.43 30.54 -14.61
#